data_5bde41c7f1fac742430071d9f4ebc83d
#
_entry.id   5bde41c7f1fac742430071d9f4ebc83d
#
_cell.length_a   1.000
_cell.length_b   1.000
_cell.length_c   1.000
_cell.angle_alpha   90.00
_cell.angle_beta   90.00
_cell.angle_gamma   90.00
#
_symmetry.space_group_name_H-M   'P 1'
#
loop_
_entity.id
_entity.type
_entity.pdbx_description
1 polymer ?
#
loop_
_entity_poly.entity_id
_entity_poly.type
_entity_poly.pdbx_seq_one_letter_code
_entity_poly.pdbx_strand_id
1 'polypeptide(L)'
;MASVHTLPSTITEVFDSALVCEFTVLSETGRPITHPLLPLYDRETGKLYVTSSVLFSRKLDHIKKNPKVSALFSNKAALKASPYRVVLVQGDAKIVEEDIHHGWENLLPLWRKKEPYIDSFVKMRYALPLFWERSVVEISPIKVYYWPDGNVDASPQVHGAS
;
A
#
# COMPACT_ATOMS: atom_id res chain seq x y z
N MET A 1 5.17 14.27 21.15
CA MET A 1 5.17 14.23 19.67
C MET A 1 5.97 13.01 19.24
N ALA A 2 5.33 12.05 18.68
CA ALA A 2 6.03 10.91 18.11
C ALA A 2 6.88 11.42 16.95
N SER A 3 8.18 11.21 17.03
CA SER A 3 9.13 11.48 15.96
C SER A 3 8.69 10.61 14.77
N VAL A 4 8.25 11.24 13.70
CA VAL A 4 8.09 10.57 12.41
C VAL A 4 9.50 10.18 11.99
N HIS A 5 9.89 8.93 12.20
CA HIS A 5 11.15 8.42 11.67
C HIS A 5 11.04 8.46 10.15
N THR A 6 11.65 9.48 9.56
CA THR A 6 11.68 9.67 8.12
C THR A 6 12.49 8.51 7.53
N LEU A 7 11.81 7.62 6.82
CA LEU A 7 12.48 6.54 6.09
C LEU A 7 13.50 7.14 5.09
N PRO A 8 14.63 6.48 4.86
CA PRO A 8 15.59 6.89 3.84
C PRO A 8 14.93 7.11 2.48
N SER A 9 15.38 8.11 1.73
CA SER A 9 14.85 8.42 0.40
C SER A 9 14.92 7.21 -0.56
N THR A 10 15.95 6.38 -0.40
CA THR A 10 16.13 5.13 -1.18
C THR A 10 14.98 4.14 -0.98
N ILE A 11 14.34 4.13 0.19
CA ILE A 11 13.17 3.30 0.47
C ILE A 11 11.91 3.99 -0.06
N THR A 12 11.74 5.28 0.21
CA THR A 12 10.53 6.01 -0.23
C THR A 12 10.42 6.12 -1.75
N GLU A 13 11.55 6.14 -2.47
CA GLU A 13 11.58 6.03 -3.93
C GLU A 13 10.99 4.71 -4.44
N VAL A 14 11.20 3.60 -3.73
CA VAL A 14 10.57 2.32 -4.07
C VAL A 14 9.06 2.43 -3.92
N PHE A 15 8.57 3.02 -2.84
CA PHE A 15 7.14 3.22 -2.63
C PHE A 15 6.52 4.11 -3.71
N ASP A 16 7.18 5.21 -4.05
CA ASP A 16 6.69 6.17 -5.06
C ASP A 16 6.68 5.58 -6.47
N SER A 17 7.63 4.70 -6.79
CA SER A 17 7.77 4.14 -8.13
C SER A 17 6.97 2.85 -8.36
N ALA A 18 6.59 2.14 -7.30
CA ALA A 18 5.92 0.86 -7.42
C ALA A 18 4.48 1.01 -7.90
N LEU A 19 4.11 0.30 -8.97
CA LEU A 19 2.73 0.20 -9.47
C LEU A 19 1.97 -0.96 -8.82
N VAL A 20 2.69 -1.93 -8.23
CA VAL A 20 2.11 -3.07 -7.54
C VAL A 20 2.94 -3.39 -6.31
N CYS A 21 2.26 -3.69 -5.21
CA CYS A 21 2.83 -4.39 -4.07
C CYS A 21 2.05 -5.68 -3.81
N GLU A 22 2.71 -6.69 -3.28
CA GLU A 22 2.09 -7.90 -2.77
C GLU A 22 1.59 -7.60 -1.34
N PHE A 23 0.30 -7.22 -1.26
CA PHE A 23 -0.35 -6.89 0.01
C PHE A 23 -0.92 -8.13 0.67
N THR A 24 -0.49 -8.42 1.88
CA THR A 24 -0.86 -9.63 2.64
C THR A 24 -1.64 -9.29 3.89
N VAL A 25 -2.75 -9.98 4.06
CA VAL A 25 -3.59 -9.98 5.26
C VAL A 25 -3.60 -11.38 5.89
N LEU A 26 -4.03 -11.48 7.13
CA LEU A 26 -4.18 -12.76 7.83
C LEU A 26 -5.65 -13.17 7.90
N SER A 27 -5.95 -14.41 7.51
CA SER A 27 -7.27 -15.00 7.72
C SER A 27 -7.56 -15.21 9.21
N GLU A 28 -8.79 -15.57 9.55
CA GLU A 28 -9.19 -15.90 10.94
C GLU A 28 -8.35 -17.03 11.55
N THR A 29 -7.84 -17.94 10.72
CA THR A 29 -6.97 -19.03 11.16
C THR A 29 -5.48 -18.68 11.12
N GLY A 30 -5.14 -17.41 10.87
CA GLY A 30 -3.76 -16.94 10.80
C GLY A 30 -3.04 -17.26 9.48
N ARG A 31 -3.76 -17.75 8.45
CA ARG A 31 -3.15 -18.01 7.13
C ARG A 31 -2.93 -16.70 6.38
N PRO A 32 -1.75 -16.47 5.82
CA PRO A 32 -1.51 -15.31 4.96
C PRO A 32 -2.29 -15.44 3.64
N ILE A 33 -2.91 -14.33 3.23
CA ILE A 33 -3.63 -14.20 1.96
C ILE A 33 -3.09 -12.96 1.27
N THR A 34 -2.52 -13.12 0.09
CA THR A 34 -1.83 -12.06 -0.63
C THR A 34 -2.61 -11.63 -1.86
N HIS A 35 -2.67 -10.32 -2.07
CA HIS A 35 -3.31 -9.66 -3.21
C HIS A 35 -2.35 -8.68 -3.87
N PRO A 36 -2.23 -8.64 -5.20
CA PRO A 36 -1.53 -7.56 -5.89
C PRO A 36 -2.40 -6.29 -5.84
N LEU A 37 -1.88 -5.22 -5.26
CA LEU A 37 -2.59 -3.94 -5.14
C LEU A 37 -1.66 -2.78 -5.52
N LEU A 38 -2.26 -1.67 -5.97
CA LEU A 38 -1.55 -0.41 -6.17
C LEU A 38 -1.28 0.24 -4.81
N PRO A 39 -0.01 0.42 -4.43
CA PRO A 39 0.35 1.12 -3.21
C PRO A 39 0.43 2.62 -3.45
N LEU A 40 -0.07 3.41 -2.52
CA LEU A 40 0.09 4.86 -2.48
C LEU A 40 0.84 5.22 -1.21
N TYR A 41 1.87 6.06 -1.32
CA TYR A 41 2.67 6.48 -0.19
C TYR A 41 2.56 7.99 0.03
N ASP A 42 2.22 8.37 1.24
CA ASP A 42 2.18 9.76 1.66
C ASP A 42 3.43 10.07 2.49
N ARG A 43 4.30 10.91 1.93
CA ARG A 43 5.57 11.30 2.56
C ARG A 43 5.36 12.20 3.78
N GLU A 44 4.25 12.93 3.86
CA GLU A 44 3.97 13.83 4.97
C GLU A 44 3.57 13.06 6.22
N THR A 45 2.76 12.02 6.05
CA THR A 45 2.29 11.19 7.16
C THR A 45 3.14 9.95 7.40
N GLY A 46 3.99 9.56 6.44
CA GLY A 46 4.75 8.31 6.47
C GLY A 46 3.88 7.06 6.30
N LYS A 47 2.65 7.20 5.85
CA LYS A 47 1.69 6.10 5.72
C LYS A 47 1.62 5.56 4.29
N LEU A 48 1.31 4.27 4.19
CA LEU A 48 0.94 3.62 2.95
C LEU A 48 -0.59 3.47 2.88
N TYR A 49 -1.12 3.55 1.68
CA TYR A 49 -2.54 3.36 1.41
C TYR A 49 -2.73 2.38 0.26
N VAL A 50 -3.74 1.55 0.39
CA VAL A 50 -4.33 0.79 -0.72
C VAL A 50 -5.83 1.00 -0.70
N THR A 51 -6.48 0.82 -1.84
CA THR A 51 -7.94 0.92 -1.92
C THR A 51 -8.53 -0.42 -2.32
N SER A 52 -9.74 -0.69 -1.84
CA SER A 52 -10.48 -1.89 -2.20
C SER A 52 -11.90 -1.53 -2.62
N SER A 53 -12.31 -1.92 -3.82
CA SER A 53 -13.71 -1.87 -4.23
C SER A 53 -14.56 -2.75 -3.32
N VAL A 54 -15.81 -2.36 -3.11
CA VAL A 54 -16.80 -3.16 -2.38
C VAL A 54 -17.05 -4.52 -3.01
N LEU A 55 -16.75 -4.67 -4.31
CA LEU A 55 -16.82 -5.96 -5.04
C LEU A 55 -15.78 -6.99 -4.54
N PHE A 56 -14.72 -6.55 -3.87
CA PHE A 56 -13.60 -7.37 -3.43
C PHE A 56 -13.29 -7.17 -1.96
N SER A 57 -14.34 -7.15 -1.12
CA SER A 57 -14.28 -6.71 0.28
C SER A 57 -13.71 -7.75 1.24
N ARG A 58 -13.54 -9.01 0.84
CA ARG A 58 -13.13 -10.10 1.76
C ARG A 58 -11.84 -9.81 2.53
N LYS A 59 -10.87 -9.13 1.90
CA LYS A 59 -9.64 -8.70 2.57
C LYS A 59 -9.91 -7.69 3.69
N LEU A 60 -10.94 -6.85 3.53
CA LEU A 60 -11.34 -5.87 4.54
C LEU A 60 -11.88 -6.56 5.79
N ASP A 61 -12.66 -7.64 5.62
CA ASP A 61 -13.19 -8.43 6.74
C ASP A 61 -12.05 -9.06 7.54
N HIS A 62 -11.00 -9.53 6.87
CA HIS A 62 -9.82 -10.05 7.54
C HIS A 62 -9.08 -8.96 8.33
N ILE A 63 -8.89 -7.76 7.76
CA ILE A 63 -8.24 -6.64 8.43
C ILE A 63 -9.04 -6.18 9.66
N LYS A 64 -10.37 -6.14 9.58
CA LYS A 64 -11.24 -5.79 10.72
C LYS A 64 -11.04 -6.72 11.91
N LYS A 65 -10.73 -7.99 11.66
CA LYS A 65 -10.47 -9.00 12.70
C LYS A 65 -9.03 -9.02 13.16
N ASN A 66 -8.09 -8.79 12.25
CA ASN A 66 -6.66 -8.74 12.53
C ASN A 66 -6.00 -7.63 11.70
N PRO A 67 -5.63 -6.50 12.32
CA PRO A 67 -5.08 -5.35 11.61
C PRO A 67 -3.66 -5.56 11.09
N LYS A 68 -2.98 -6.65 11.47
CA LYS A 68 -1.61 -6.91 11.03
C LYS A 68 -1.57 -7.22 9.55
N VAL A 69 -0.76 -6.44 8.83
CA VAL A 69 -0.61 -6.56 7.37
C VAL A 69 0.86 -6.47 6.99
N SER A 70 1.15 -6.91 5.76
CA SER A 70 2.43 -6.61 5.13
C SER A 70 2.25 -6.19 3.68
N ALA A 71 3.19 -5.40 3.18
CA ALA A 71 3.30 -5.02 1.78
C ALA A 71 4.73 -5.27 1.31
N LEU A 72 4.87 -6.14 0.30
CA LEU A 72 6.16 -6.48 -0.30
C LEU A 72 6.28 -5.78 -1.66
N PHE A 73 7.39 -5.11 -1.86
CA PHE A 73 7.77 -4.39 -3.08
C PHE A 73 8.94 -5.14 -3.73
N SER A 74 8.64 -6.17 -4.51
CA SER A 74 9.62 -7.05 -5.14
C SER A 74 9.38 -7.27 -6.63
N ASN A 75 8.26 -6.81 -7.18
CA ASN A 75 7.95 -7.02 -8.58
C ASN A 75 8.80 -6.10 -9.47
N LYS A 76 9.86 -6.66 -10.05
CA LYS A 76 10.83 -5.94 -10.89
C LYS A 76 10.20 -5.23 -12.09
N ALA A 77 9.16 -5.81 -12.67
CA ALA A 77 8.45 -5.21 -13.80
C ALA A 77 7.56 -4.02 -13.40
N ALA A 78 7.10 -4.00 -12.15
CA ALA A 78 6.26 -2.93 -11.59
C ALA A 78 7.04 -1.88 -10.81
N LEU A 79 8.36 -2.07 -10.61
CA LEU A 79 9.24 -1.11 -9.94
C LEU A 79 10.01 -0.30 -10.98
N LYS A 80 9.79 0.99 -11.01
CA LYS A 80 10.54 1.91 -11.89
C LYS A 80 11.82 2.44 -11.24
N ALA A 81 12.03 2.15 -9.94
CA ALA A 81 13.23 2.57 -9.24
C ALA A 81 14.47 1.85 -9.78
N SER A 82 15.54 2.60 -9.99
CA SER A 82 16.85 2.07 -10.41
C SER A 82 17.92 2.57 -9.42
N PRO A 83 18.82 1.70 -8.93
CA PRO A 83 18.86 0.24 -9.13
C PRO A 83 17.67 -0.50 -8.52
N TYR A 84 17.48 -1.78 -8.90
CA TYR A 84 16.46 -2.64 -8.32
C TYR A 84 16.70 -2.85 -6.83
N ARG A 85 15.66 -2.65 -6.05
CA ARG A 85 15.65 -2.77 -4.59
C ARG A 85 14.42 -3.54 -4.16
N VAL A 86 14.50 -4.21 -3.01
CA VAL A 86 13.34 -4.89 -2.41
C VAL A 86 13.05 -4.26 -1.05
N VAL A 87 11.78 -4.03 -0.80
CA VAL A 87 11.29 -3.52 0.49
C VAL A 87 10.12 -4.37 0.96
N LEU A 88 10.14 -4.77 2.22
CA LEU A 88 9.01 -5.39 2.90
C LEU A 88 8.59 -4.48 4.06
N VAL A 89 7.34 -4.07 4.06
CA VAL A 89 6.72 -3.31 5.16
C VAL A 89 5.85 -4.26 5.96
N GLN A 90 6.00 -4.25 7.27
CA GLN A 90 5.04 -4.81 8.22
C GLN A 90 4.41 -3.67 9.01
N GLY A 91 3.11 -3.70 9.20
CA GLY A 91 2.40 -2.64 9.88
C GLY A 91 0.99 -3.03 10.31
N ASP A 92 0.31 -2.07 10.90
CA ASP A 92 -1.10 -2.19 11.25
C ASP A 92 -1.95 -1.40 10.26
N ALA A 93 -3.06 -1.99 9.84
CA ALA A 93 -3.99 -1.38 8.92
C ALA A 93 -5.26 -0.91 9.62
N LYS A 94 -5.73 0.27 9.21
CA LYS A 94 -7.04 0.81 9.58
C LYS A 94 -7.87 0.95 8.32
N ILE A 95 -9.13 0.52 8.37
CA ILE A 95 -10.08 0.71 7.28
C ILE A 95 -10.83 2.01 7.49
N VAL A 96 -10.86 2.84 6.45
CA VAL A 96 -11.63 4.08 6.36
C VAL A 96 -12.72 3.84 5.33
N GLU A 97 -13.97 3.77 5.80
CA GLU A 97 -15.13 3.44 4.97
C GLU A 97 -16.35 4.30 5.33
N GLU A 98 -16.15 5.44 6.01
CA GLU A 98 -17.22 6.37 6.35
C GLU A 98 -17.89 6.95 5.10
N ASP A 99 -17.13 7.08 4.00
CA ASP A 99 -17.62 7.49 2.69
C ASP A 99 -16.95 6.66 1.59
N ILE A 100 -17.59 5.55 1.23
CA ILE A 100 -17.12 4.68 0.16
C ILE A 100 -17.33 5.27 -1.24
N HIS A 101 -18.19 6.29 -1.37
CA HIS A 101 -18.49 6.92 -2.66
C HIS A 101 -17.41 7.93 -3.06
N HIS A 102 -16.91 8.72 -2.11
CA HIS A 102 -15.99 9.84 -2.37
C HIS A 102 -14.77 9.89 -1.46
N GLY A 103 -14.76 9.21 -0.29
CA GLY A 103 -13.67 9.29 0.67
C GLY A 103 -12.29 8.90 0.11
N TRP A 104 -12.25 7.96 -0.81
CA TRP A 104 -11.04 7.53 -1.51
C TRP A 104 -10.49 8.59 -2.49
N GLU A 105 -11.30 9.56 -2.90
CA GLU A 105 -10.87 10.66 -3.81
C GLU A 105 -9.79 11.53 -3.17
N ASN A 106 -9.70 11.56 -1.84
CA ASN A 106 -8.61 12.22 -1.12
C ASN A 106 -7.21 11.65 -1.47
N LEU A 107 -7.16 10.43 -1.99
CA LEU A 107 -5.91 9.81 -2.44
C LEU A 107 -5.58 10.09 -3.92
N LEU A 108 -6.47 10.76 -4.66
CA LEU A 108 -6.25 11.06 -6.08
C LEU A 108 -4.94 11.83 -6.35
N PRO A 109 -4.49 12.79 -5.51
CA PRO A 109 -3.20 13.45 -5.72
C PRO A 109 -2.02 12.46 -5.72
N LEU A 110 -2.04 11.46 -4.83
CA LEU A 110 -1.03 10.39 -4.79
C LEU A 110 -1.19 9.43 -5.97
N TRP A 111 -2.43 9.10 -6.32
CA TRP A 111 -2.74 8.20 -7.42
C TRP A 111 -2.29 8.75 -8.77
N ARG A 112 -2.55 10.05 -9.05
CA ARG A 112 -2.13 10.73 -10.29
C ARG A 112 -0.62 10.70 -10.51
N LYS A 113 0.18 10.70 -9.44
CA LYS A 113 1.64 10.60 -9.55
C LYS A 113 2.08 9.26 -10.16
N LYS A 114 1.29 8.20 -9.94
CA LYS A 114 1.57 6.84 -10.43
C LYS A 114 0.88 6.53 -11.74
N GLU A 115 -0.37 6.94 -11.85
CA GLU A 115 -1.25 6.71 -12.99
C GLU A 115 -1.85 8.04 -13.48
N PRO A 116 -1.13 8.78 -14.34
CA PRO A 116 -1.58 10.11 -14.82
C PRO A 116 -2.96 10.10 -15.51
N TYR A 117 -3.37 8.95 -16.04
CA TYR A 117 -4.66 8.79 -16.73
C TYR A 117 -5.83 8.42 -15.82
N ILE A 118 -5.61 8.32 -14.50
CA ILE A 118 -6.66 7.90 -13.55
C ILE A 118 -7.92 8.75 -13.66
N ASP A 119 -7.78 10.06 -13.91
CA ASP A 119 -8.93 10.96 -14.03
C ASP A 119 -9.87 10.59 -15.19
N SER A 120 -9.35 10.01 -16.27
CA SER A 120 -10.17 9.52 -17.38
C SER A 120 -11.04 8.33 -16.96
N PHE A 121 -10.49 7.43 -16.13
CA PHE A 121 -11.26 6.30 -15.58
C PHE A 121 -12.27 6.77 -14.54
N VAL A 122 -11.92 7.73 -13.70
CA VAL A 122 -12.84 8.31 -12.71
C VAL A 122 -14.05 8.96 -13.38
N LYS A 123 -13.86 9.65 -14.51
CA LYS A 123 -14.96 10.22 -15.32
C LYS A 123 -15.91 9.15 -15.84
N MET A 124 -15.43 7.93 -16.06
CA MET A 124 -16.22 6.80 -16.53
C MET A 124 -16.86 5.99 -15.38
N ARG A 125 -16.80 6.46 -14.15
CA ARG A 125 -17.29 5.73 -12.96
C ARG A 125 -18.76 5.30 -13.03
N TYR A 126 -19.58 6.03 -13.77
CA TYR A 126 -21.00 5.69 -13.96
C TYR A 126 -21.20 4.38 -14.75
N ALA A 127 -20.23 3.96 -15.55
CA ALA A 127 -20.27 2.67 -16.25
C ALA A 127 -19.94 1.49 -15.32
N LEU A 128 -19.22 1.73 -14.23
CA LEU A 128 -18.80 0.72 -13.26
C LEU A 128 -18.97 1.22 -11.82
N PRO A 129 -20.21 1.58 -11.41
CA PRO A 129 -20.44 2.27 -10.15
C PRO A 129 -19.91 1.49 -8.94
N LEU A 130 -20.19 0.20 -8.84
CA LEU A 130 -19.74 -0.64 -7.71
C LEU A 130 -18.21 -0.80 -7.64
N PHE A 131 -17.51 -0.70 -8.76
CA PHE A 131 -16.05 -0.70 -8.76
C PHE A 131 -15.48 0.55 -8.10
N TRP A 132 -16.15 1.70 -8.27
CA TRP A 132 -15.73 2.99 -7.74
C TRP A 132 -16.28 3.30 -6.34
N GLU A 133 -17.07 2.42 -5.77
CA GLU A 133 -17.35 2.41 -4.34
C GLU A 133 -16.20 1.69 -3.64
N ARG A 134 -15.36 2.46 -2.93
CA ARG A 134 -14.08 1.97 -2.43
C ARG A 134 -13.85 2.34 -0.97
N SER A 135 -13.38 1.37 -0.21
CA SER A 135 -12.81 1.61 1.10
C SER A 135 -11.32 1.92 0.97
N VAL A 136 -10.82 2.76 1.84
CA VAL A 136 -9.39 3.05 1.97
C VAL A 136 -8.82 2.18 3.09
N VAL A 137 -7.69 1.55 2.83
CA VAL A 137 -6.89 0.87 3.84
C VAL A 137 -5.67 1.73 4.12
N GLU A 138 -5.64 2.35 5.29
CA GLU A 138 -4.52 3.12 5.81
C GLU A 138 -3.57 2.18 6.56
N ILE A 139 -2.30 2.16 6.17
CA ILE A 139 -1.28 1.28 6.76
C ILE A 139 -0.24 2.15 7.47
N SER A 140 -0.09 1.93 8.77
CA SER A 140 0.96 2.53 9.58
C SER A 140 2.15 1.56 9.64
N PRO A 141 3.28 1.88 8.99
CA PRO A 141 4.47 1.03 9.05
C PRO A 141 4.98 0.90 10.49
N ILE A 142 5.29 -0.32 10.91
CA ILE A 142 5.93 -0.62 12.21
C ILE A 142 7.37 -1.04 11.98
N LYS A 143 7.60 -1.86 10.96
CA LYS A 143 8.92 -2.38 10.63
C LYS A 143 9.09 -2.44 9.11
N VAL A 144 10.23 -1.96 8.64
CA VAL A 144 10.58 -1.94 7.22
C VAL A 144 11.90 -2.68 7.03
N TYR A 145 11.87 -3.72 6.21
CA TYR A 145 13.04 -4.48 5.79
C TYR A 145 13.44 -4.02 4.39
N TYR A 146 14.72 -3.74 4.21
CA TYR A 146 15.24 -3.15 2.99
C TYR A 146 16.45 -3.91 2.47
N TRP A 147 16.42 -4.31 1.21
CA TRP A 147 17.52 -4.95 0.48
C TRP A 147 17.96 -4.00 -0.64
N PRO A 148 19.06 -3.23 -0.45
CA PRO A 148 19.46 -2.15 -1.35
C PRO A 148 19.89 -2.61 -2.75
N ASP A 149 20.33 -3.85 -2.87
CA ASP A 149 20.72 -4.49 -4.13
C ASP A 149 19.71 -5.53 -4.65
N GLY A 150 18.57 -5.66 -3.96
CA GLY A 150 17.54 -6.65 -4.28
C GLY A 150 17.90 -8.09 -3.97
N ASN A 151 19.05 -8.35 -3.35
CA ASN A 151 19.46 -9.70 -2.95
C ASN A 151 18.78 -10.09 -1.63
N VAL A 152 17.66 -10.79 -1.71
CA VAL A 152 16.86 -11.22 -0.55
C VAL A 152 17.51 -12.36 0.26
N ASP A 153 18.56 -13.00 -0.26
CA ASP A 153 19.34 -14.00 0.48
C ASP A 153 20.31 -13.33 1.48
N ALA A 154 20.59 -12.05 1.28
CA ALA A 154 21.38 -11.27 2.23
C ALA A 154 20.50 -10.76 3.40
N SER A 155 21.14 -10.45 4.52
CA SER A 155 20.45 -9.83 5.66
C SER A 155 19.95 -8.44 5.28
N PRO A 156 18.66 -8.11 5.52
CA PRO A 156 18.13 -6.79 5.24
C PRO A 156 18.62 -5.73 6.23
N GLN A 157 18.64 -4.49 5.78
CA GLN A 157 18.63 -3.36 6.68
C GLN A 157 17.22 -3.25 7.29
N VAL A 158 17.13 -3.00 8.60
CA VAL A 158 15.86 -2.94 9.31
C VAL A 158 15.64 -1.54 9.86
N HIS A 159 14.52 -0.94 9.49
CA HIS A 159 14.07 0.35 10.00
C HIS A 159 12.78 0.12 10.80
N GLY A 160 12.76 0.52 12.07
CA GLY A 160 11.58 0.44 12.93
C GLY A 160 10.97 1.81 13.12
N ALA A 161 9.64 1.88 13.24
CA ALA A 161 9.01 2.92 14.01
C ALA A 161 9.15 2.50 15.47
N SER A 162 10.04 3.17 16.22
CA SER A 162 10.16 3.02 17.66
C SER A 162 9.09 3.84 18.36
#